data_909943bdc432f763e6c6ef63becddd2c
#
_entry.id   909943bdc432f763e6c6ef63becddd2c
#
_cell.length_a   1.000
_cell.length_b   1.000
_cell.length_c   1.000
_cell.angle_alpha   90.00
_cell.angle_beta   90.00
_cell.angle_gamma   90.00
#
_symmetry.space_group_name_H-M   'P 1'
#
loop_
_entity.id
_entity.type
_entity.pdbx_description
1 polymer ?
#
loop_
_entity_poly.entity_id
_entity_poly.type
_entity_poly.pdbx_seq_one_letter_code
_entity_poly.pdbx_strand_id
1 'polypeptide(L)'
;MTLINHIPALQVLIPFFSALFCALTFHKFTSWLIATIAIITNLVITLYGISTSGNFQSYSFGNWQAPIGIEYSLDYLNQPIIIYINGVLLFFLLFGKQLINKTITKYIDDKKHHMFYSLLLFAHAGYLGVLSTNDLFNFYVFIEISSLATYVLVSKGKEAKALIGAFDYLILGTIGATLILISIGFFFAITGSLNIADISNILQVNYGSSVAGSTKLHLLIIAIVFFLTGAILKMAFFPLHFWMIRSYSATAPFILTYIAAISSLLGIYMIMRFLYFTIEVNLIYIPFSLMLRAMAITTLIICSYLALKSKNIKKIIIYSTALQIGYAFLLLSIWPAKALLFQLLIIDSVNKIGLFTLLAHIENKTNNLDIYSIKQIKDSPWFKILAALTLLFSASLPLTSMFIIKIKIFELLIQQSLLLEFIIVVIASVFGILYHLKLAKALFFAKEENGVIQIDTNLLGLFAIVTVHIFTLLYMHEIAEMIGYHTSMTIG
;
A
#
# COMPACT_ATOMS: atom_id res chain seq x y z
N MET A 1 4.38 -20.49 29.33
CA MET A 1 4.49 -19.49 28.26
C MET A 1 3.27 -18.61 28.33
N THR A 2 3.42 -17.31 28.50
CA THR A 2 2.31 -16.37 28.56
C THR A 2 1.79 -16.10 27.15
N LEU A 3 0.50 -15.80 27.00
CA LEU A 3 -0.16 -15.48 25.71
C LEU A 3 0.61 -14.37 24.94
N ILE A 4 1.31 -13.52 25.66
CA ILE A 4 2.11 -12.41 25.17
C ILE A 4 3.19 -12.89 24.19
N ASN A 5 3.87 -14.00 24.51
CA ASN A 5 4.96 -14.53 23.67
C ASN A 5 4.48 -15.03 22.30
N HIS A 6 3.19 -15.33 22.16
CA HIS A 6 2.61 -15.83 20.91
C HIS A 6 1.99 -14.73 20.01
N ILE A 7 1.99 -13.47 20.47
CA ILE A 7 1.36 -12.35 19.74
C ILE A 7 1.87 -12.23 18.29
N PRO A 8 3.18 -12.30 17.98
CA PRO A 8 3.66 -12.17 16.61
C PRO A 8 3.07 -13.25 15.67
N ALA A 9 2.92 -14.48 16.17
CA ALA A 9 2.31 -15.56 15.39
C ALA A 9 0.79 -15.39 15.28
N LEU A 10 0.11 -15.03 16.37
CA LEU A 10 -1.36 -14.88 16.41
C LEU A 10 -1.84 -13.80 15.45
N GLN A 11 -1.09 -12.73 15.23
CA GLN A 11 -1.43 -11.67 14.28
C GLN A 11 -1.64 -12.19 12.85
N VAL A 12 -0.87 -13.17 12.45
CA VAL A 12 -0.99 -13.79 11.12
C VAL A 12 -2.01 -14.93 11.12
N LEU A 13 -2.00 -15.76 12.17
CA LEU A 13 -2.83 -16.96 12.26
C LEU A 13 -4.32 -16.64 12.40
N ILE A 14 -4.69 -15.60 13.16
CA ILE A 14 -6.09 -15.22 13.35
C ILE A 14 -6.78 -14.91 12.02
N PRO A 15 -6.33 -13.96 11.19
CA PRO A 15 -6.98 -13.71 9.92
C PRO A 15 -6.85 -14.87 8.94
N PHE A 16 -5.76 -15.65 8.99
CA PHE A 16 -5.57 -16.82 8.12
C PHE A 16 -6.62 -17.92 8.40
N PHE A 17 -6.81 -18.33 9.65
CA PHE A 17 -7.83 -19.31 10.01
C PHE A 17 -9.26 -18.77 9.84
N SER A 18 -9.47 -17.50 10.13
CA SER A 18 -10.74 -16.84 9.88
C SER A 18 -11.11 -16.81 8.39
N ALA A 19 -10.13 -16.70 7.50
CA ALA A 19 -10.33 -16.84 6.06
C ALA A 19 -10.84 -18.23 5.67
N LEU A 20 -10.28 -19.29 6.26
CA LEU A 20 -10.74 -20.67 6.07
C LEU A 20 -12.18 -20.85 6.60
N PHE A 21 -12.46 -20.35 7.80
CA PHE A 21 -13.82 -20.40 8.35
C PHE A 21 -14.83 -19.64 7.47
N CYS A 22 -14.47 -18.47 6.93
CA CYS A 22 -15.31 -17.76 5.99
C CYS A 22 -15.61 -18.60 4.73
N ALA A 23 -14.64 -19.36 4.22
CA ALA A 23 -14.84 -20.23 3.07
C ALA A 23 -15.85 -21.35 3.35
N LEU A 24 -15.95 -21.83 4.60
CA LEU A 24 -16.81 -22.94 5.01
C LEU A 24 -18.23 -22.51 5.41
N THR A 25 -18.49 -21.22 5.68
CA THR A 25 -19.77 -20.77 6.26
C THR A 25 -20.91 -20.61 5.27
N PHE A 26 -20.69 -20.57 3.97
CA PHE A 26 -21.68 -20.42 2.89
C PHE A 26 -22.66 -19.23 3.01
N HIS A 27 -22.60 -18.42 4.08
CA HIS A 27 -23.49 -17.28 4.33
C HIS A 27 -22.71 -15.97 4.36
N LYS A 28 -23.17 -14.98 3.60
CA LYS A 28 -22.56 -13.66 3.48
C LYS A 28 -22.45 -12.91 4.82
N PHE A 29 -23.53 -12.94 5.62
CA PHE A 29 -23.56 -12.21 6.90
C PHE A 29 -22.62 -12.83 7.94
N THR A 30 -22.60 -14.15 8.05
CA THR A 30 -21.70 -14.86 8.97
C THR A 30 -20.24 -14.64 8.61
N SER A 31 -19.90 -14.68 7.31
CA SER A 31 -18.54 -14.40 6.84
C SER A 31 -18.12 -12.95 7.13
N TRP A 32 -19.02 -11.98 6.94
CA TRP A 32 -18.75 -10.60 7.33
C TRP A 32 -18.52 -10.47 8.85
N LEU A 33 -19.31 -11.15 9.67
CA LEU A 33 -19.16 -11.13 11.13
C LEU A 33 -17.83 -11.74 11.58
N ILE A 34 -17.48 -12.93 11.03
CA ILE A 34 -16.19 -13.58 11.29
C ILE A 34 -15.04 -12.67 10.92
N ALA A 35 -15.07 -12.06 9.73
CA ALA A 35 -14.02 -11.13 9.29
C ALA A 35 -13.89 -9.94 10.25
N THR A 36 -15.01 -9.36 10.66
CA THR A 36 -15.02 -8.19 11.56
C THR A 36 -14.47 -8.55 12.94
N ILE A 37 -14.91 -9.66 13.52
CA ILE A 37 -14.42 -10.14 14.81
C ILE A 37 -12.93 -10.47 14.75
N ALA A 38 -12.48 -11.14 13.69
CA ALA A 38 -11.06 -11.47 13.51
C ALA A 38 -10.16 -10.24 13.50
N ILE A 39 -10.57 -9.16 12.85
CA ILE A 39 -9.77 -7.94 12.80
C ILE A 39 -9.83 -7.16 14.11
N ILE A 40 -10.97 -7.13 14.78
CA ILE A 40 -11.09 -6.52 16.12
C ILE A 40 -10.17 -7.27 17.11
N THR A 41 -10.22 -8.61 17.13
CA THR A 41 -9.36 -9.42 18.01
C THR A 41 -7.89 -9.19 17.69
N ASN A 42 -7.53 -9.08 16.41
CA ASN A 42 -6.17 -8.81 15.99
C ASN A 42 -5.68 -7.44 16.47
N LEU A 43 -6.48 -6.39 16.32
CA LEU A 43 -6.17 -5.04 16.86
C LEU A 43 -5.99 -5.06 18.39
N VAL A 44 -6.91 -5.70 19.11
CA VAL A 44 -6.83 -5.80 20.58
C VAL A 44 -5.56 -6.49 21.01
N ILE A 45 -5.18 -7.61 20.39
CA ILE A 45 -3.97 -8.37 20.71
C ILE A 45 -2.73 -7.53 20.38
N THR A 46 -2.71 -6.79 19.28
CA THR A 46 -1.59 -5.91 18.92
C THR A 46 -1.40 -4.81 19.95
N LEU A 47 -2.47 -4.10 20.31
CA LEU A 47 -2.44 -3.03 21.32
C LEU A 47 -2.04 -3.56 22.70
N TYR A 48 -2.56 -4.74 23.09
CA TYR A 48 -2.18 -5.40 24.33
C TYR A 48 -0.68 -5.78 24.35
N GLY A 49 -0.16 -6.30 23.23
CA GLY A 49 1.26 -6.61 23.09
C GLY A 49 2.15 -5.40 23.32
N ILE A 50 1.82 -4.27 22.72
CA ILE A 50 2.57 -3.02 22.87
C ILE A 50 2.55 -2.53 24.32
N SER A 51 1.38 -2.59 24.99
CA SER A 51 1.24 -2.12 26.37
C SER A 51 1.98 -2.97 27.40
N THR A 52 2.23 -4.26 27.12
CA THR A 52 2.78 -5.21 28.09
C THR A 52 4.25 -5.53 27.87
N SER A 53 4.70 -5.68 26.63
CA SER A 53 6.06 -6.13 26.27
C SER A 53 6.92 -5.01 25.69
N GLY A 54 6.38 -3.80 25.57
CA GLY A 54 7.05 -2.72 24.87
C GLY A 54 7.11 -2.95 23.35
N ASN A 55 8.12 -2.36 22.73
CA ASN A 55 8.14 -2.22 21.27
C ASN A 55 8.90 -3.33 20.52
N PHE A 56 9.40 -4.34 21.22
CA PHE A 56 10.10 -5.46 20.58
C PHE A 56 9.61 -6.80 21.12
N GLN A 57 9.14 -7.64 20.20
CA GLN A 57 8.70 -9.00 20.49
C GLN A 57 9.22 -9.92 19.39
N SER A 58 9.81 -11.05 19.76
CA SER A 58 10.19 -12.11 18.82
C SER A 58 9.48 -13.42 19.17
N TYR A 59 9.22 -14.22 18.16
CA TYR A 59 8.62 -15.54 18.28
C TYR A 59 9.33 -16.52 17.35
N SER A 60 9.97 -17.53 17.95
CA SER A 60 10.64 -18.61 17.22
C SER A 60 9.71 -19.81 17.08
N PHE A 61 9.41 -20.22 15.84
CA PHE A 61 8.51 -21.34 15.56
C PHE A 61 9.14 -22.65 16.02
N GLY A 62 8.36 -23.46 16.75
CA GLY A 62 8.81 -24.76 17.28
C GLY A 62 9.95 -24.68 18.29
N ASN A 63 10.23 -23.53 18.89
CA ASN A 63 11.38 -23.23 19.74
C ASN A 63 12.75 -23.38 19.04
N TRP A 64 12.77 -23.42 17.73
CA TRP A 64 13.99 -23.34 16.93
C TRP A 64 14.44 -21.88 16.84
N GLN A 65 15.56 -21.57 17.49
CA GLN A 65 16.11 -20.22 17.47
C GLN A 65 16.62 -19.82 16.07
N ALA A 66 16.50 -18.53 15.73
CA ALA A 66 17.16 -17.96 14.56
C ALA A 66 18.70 -18.18 14.65
N PRO A 67 19.41 -18.45 13.56
CA PRO A 67 18.96 -18.42 12.16
C PRO A 67 18.42 -19.76 11.64
N ILE A 68 18.36 -20.83 12.44
CA ILE A 68 17.94 -22.18 12.02
C ILE A 68 16.42 -22.24 11.84
N GLY A 69 15.66 -21.66 12.78
CA GLY A 69 14.19 -21.62 12.76
C GLY A 69 13.66 -20.34 12.19
N ILE A 70 12.38 -20.39 11.74
CA ILE A 70 11.66 -19.21 11.27
C ILE A 70 11.31 -18.35 12.48
N GLU A 71 11.63 -17.06 12.40
CA GLU A 71 11.35 -16.07 13.42
C GLU A 71 10.35 -15.03 12.91
N TYR A 72 9.37 -14.69 13.76
CA TYR A 72 8.56 -13.48 13.58
C TYR A 72 9.02 -12.43 14.59
N SER A 73 9.20 -11.21 14.12
CA SER A 73 9.62 -10.08 14.95
C SER A 73 8.65 -8.91 14.77
N LEU A 74 8.24 -8.36 15.91
CA LEU A 74 7.52 -7.09 15.97
C LEU A 74 8.49 -6.05 16.50
N ASP A 75 8.70 -5.01 15.71
CA ASP A 75 9.63 -3.93 15.99
C ASP A 75 8.95 -2.55 15.84
N TYR A 76 9.70 -1.51 16.15
CA TYR A 76 9.23 -0.12 16.04
C TYR A 76 8.76 0.27 14.63
N LEU A 77 9.26 -0.41 13.59
CA LEU A 77 8.94 -0.11 12.22
C LEU A 77 7.62 -0.75 11.78
N ASN A 78 7.42 -2.04 12.10
CA ASN A 78 6.28 -2.81 11.60
C ASN A 78 5.03 -2.67 12.46
N GLN A 79 5.15 -2.51 13.78
CA GLN A 79 4.00 -2.39 14.68
C GLN A 79 3.02 -1.27 14.31
N PRO A 80 3.45 -0.02 14.05
CA PRO A 80 2.53 1.04 13.64
C PRO A 80 1.82 0.73 12.31
N ILE A 81 2.53 0.08 11.37
CA ILE A 81 1.97 -0.33 10.08
C ILE A 81 0.91 -1.43 10.29
N ILE A 82 1.19 -2.41 11.16
CA ILE A 82 0.24 -3.49 11.51
C ILE A 82 -1.05 -2.90 12.09
N ILE A 83 -0.96 -1.98 13.05
CA ILE A 83 -2.12 -1.29 13.61
C ILE A 83 -2.89 -0.56 12.50
N TYR A 84 -2.17 0.17 11.65
CA TYR A 84 -2.76 0.94 10.57
C TYR A 84 -3.51 0.06 9.57
N ILE A 85 -2.92 -1.03 9.05
CA ILE A 85 -3.59 -1.88 8.05
C ILE A 85 -4.77 -2.64 8.65
N ASN A 86 -4.71 -3.07 9.92
CA ASN A 86 -5.85 -3.63 10.64
C ASN A 86 -6.97 -2.58 10.78
N GLY A 87 -6.62 -1.33 11.13
CA GLY A 87 -7.56 -0.22 11.20
C GLY A 87 -8.23 0.07 9.85
N VAL A 88 -7.46 0.07 8.76
CA VAL A 88 -7.98 0.25 7.39
C VAL A 88 -8.96 -0.87 7.02
N LEU A 89 -8.62 -2.14 7.33
CA LEU A 89 -9.54 -3.25 7.04
C LEU A 89 -10.81 -3.18 7.89
N LEU A 90 -10.68 -2.85 9.18
CA LEU A 90 -11.85 -2.65 10.05
C LEU A 90 -12.75 -1.53 9.54
N PHE A 91 -12.15 -0.39 9.16
CA PHE A 91 -12.86 0.72 8.53
C PHE A 91 -13.61 0.26 7.27
N PHE A 92 -12.96 -0.49 6.39
CA PHE A 92 -13.54 -1.03 5.17
C PHE A 92 -14.74 -1.95 5.47
N LEU A 93 -14.63 -2.84 6.47
CA LEU A 93 -15.69 -3.77 6.85
C LEU A 93 -16.90 -3.08 7.51
N LEU A 94 -16.68 -2.06 8.36
CA LEU A 94 -17.74 -1.38 9.10
C LEU A 94 -18.41 -0.30 8.25
N PHE A 95 -17.65 0.68 7.80
CA PHE A 95 -18.18 1.85 7.06
C PHE A 95 -18.45 1.53 5.59
N GLY A 96 -17.72 0.57 5.02
CA GLY A 96 -17.89 0.12 3.65
C GLY A 96 -18.98 -0.94 3.44
N LYS A 97 -19.62 -1.47 4.48
CA LYS A 97 -20.55 -2.62 4.41
C LYS A 97 -21.59 -2.51 3.29
N GLN A 98 -22.20 -1.35 3.09
CA GLN A 98 -23.20 -1.17 2.04
C GLN A 98 -22.59 -1.19 0.64
N LEU A 99 -21.41 -0.57 0.46
CA LEU A 99 -20.69 -0.60 -0.81
C LEU A 99 -20.16 -1.99 -1.13
N ILE A 100 -19.68 -2.72 -0.10
CA ILE A 100 -19.31 -4.14 -0.22
C ILE A 100 -20.52 -4.94 -0.72
N ASN A 101 -21.67 -4.77 -0.08
CA ASN A 101 -22.87 -5.50 -0.47
C ASN A 101 -23.29 -5.22 -1.90
N LYS A 102 -23.31 -3.96 -2.33
CA LYS A 102 -23.61 -3.57 -3.72
C LYS A 102 -22.59 -4.15 -4.70
N THR A 103 -21.30 -4.12 -4.35
CA THR A 103 -20.23 -4.67 -5.20
C THR A 103 -20.34 -6.20 -5.32
N ILE A 104 -20.54 -6.90 -4.21
CA ILE A 104 -20.65 -8.35 -4.18
C ILE A 104 -21.87 -8.80 -5.00
N THR A 105 -23.05 -8.21 -4.80
CA THR A 105 -24.27 -8.59 -5.54
C THR A 105 -24.18 -8.26 -7.03
N LYS A 106 -23.37 -7.26 -7.42
CA LYS A 106 -23.22 -6.87 -8.83
C LYS A 106 -22.24 -7.75 -9.61
N TYR A 107 -21.17 -8.25 -8.95
CA TYR A 107 -20.03 -8.85 -9.63
C TYR A 107 -19.71 -10.28 -9.20
N ILE A 108 -20.40 -10.82 -8.21
CA ILE A 108 -20.14 -12.16 -7.65
C ILE A 108 -21.44 -12.92 -7.55
N ASP A 109 -21.43 -14.20 -7.94
CA ASP A 109 -22.57 -15.08 -7.83
C ASP A 109 -23.03 -15.23 -6.37
N ASP A 110 -24.34 -15.30 -6.13
CA ASP A 110 -24.92 -15.37 -4.78
C ASP A 110 -24.33 -16.51 -3.93
N LYS A 111 -24.08 -17.65 -4.54
CA LYS A 111 -23.48 -18.83 -3.88
C LYS A 111 -22.02 -18.62 -3.43
N LYS A 112 -21.35 -17.58 -3.94
CA LYS A 112 -19.92 -17.31 -3.71
C LYS A 112 -19.66 -16.02 -2.91
N HIS A 113 -20.70 -15.37 -2.39
CA HIS A 113 -20.55 -14.11 -1.64
C HIS A 113 -19.65 -14.24 -0.40
N HIS A 114 -19.67 -15.40 0.27
CA HIS A 114 -18.81 -15.70 1.43
C HIS A 114 -17.33 -15.73 1.05
N MET A 115 -17.00 -16.19 -0.17
CA MET A 115 -15.60 -16.27 -0.64
C MET A 115 -14.93 -14.91 -0.79
N PHE A 116 -15.69 -13.83 -0.96
CA PHE A 116 -15.13 -12.49 -0.98
C PHE A 116 -14.41 -12.15 0.33
N TYR A 117 -15.05 -12.44 1.47
CA TYR A 117 -14.46 -12.19 2.79
C TYR A 117 -13.30 -13.14 3.08
N SER A 118 -13.37 -14.38 2.63
CA SER A 118 -12.26 -15.33 2.70
C SER A 118 -11.02 -14.81 1.96
N LEU A 119 -11.18 -14.40 0.70
CA LEU A 119 -10.06 -13.85 -0.09
C LEU A 119 -9.52 -12.55 0.50
N LEU A 120 -10.40 -11.69 1.03
CA LEU A 120 -10.00 -10.45 1.69
C LEU A 120 -9.12 -10.73 2.91
N LEU A 121 -9.51 -11.71 3.74
CA LEU A 121 -8.74 -12.12 4.91
C LEU A 121 -7.45 -12.85 4.55
N PHE A 122 -7.41 -13.67 3.48
CA PHE A 122 -6.16 -14.26 2.99
C PHE A 122 -5.18 -13.20 2.50
N ALA A 123 -5.66 -12.20 1.75
CA ALA A 123 -4.81 -11.07 1.36
C ALA A 123 -4.25 -10.35 2.59
N HIS A 124 -5.10 -10.10 3.58
CA HIS A 124 -4.71 -9.41 4.81
C HIS A 124 -3.73 -10.23 5.66
N ALA A 125 -3.96 -11.54 5.82
CA ALA A 125 -3.04 -12.45 6.51
C ALA A 125 -1.65 -12.46 5.84
N GLY A 126 -1.62 -12.48 4.51
CA GLY A 126 -0.37 -12.35 3.75
C GLY A 126 0.33 -11.01 4.01
N TYR A 127 -0.41 -9.90 4.07
CA TYR A 127 0.14 -8.59 4.39
C TYR A 127 0.74 -8.53 5.81
N LEU A 128 0.04 -9.09 6.79
CA LEU A 128 0.54 -9.18 8.17
C LEU A 128 1.76 -10.10 8.27
N GLY A 129 1.78 -11.19 7.50
CA GLY A 129 2.93 -12.09 7.43
C GLY A 129 4.18 -11.41 6.86
N VAL A 130 4.04 -10.61 5.79
CA VAL A 130 5.13 -9.78 5.23
C VAL A 130 5.68 -8.81 6.27
N LEU A 131 4.82 -8.21 7.10
CA LEU A 131 5.23 -7.27 8.13
C LEU A 131 5.92 -7.95 9.32
N SER A 132 5.48 -9.15 9.70
CA SER A 132 5.89 -9.81 10.94
C SER A 132 7.10 -10.73 10.77
N THR A 133 7.37 -11.25 9.59
CA THR A 133 8.45 -12.22 9.38
C THR A 133 9.84 -11.59 9.39
N ASN A 134 10.80 -12.27 9.99
CA ASN A 134 12.23 -11.96 9.94
C ASN A 134 13.03 -12.96 9.08
N ASP A 135 12.34 -13.72 8.24
CA ASP A 135 12.93 -14.71 7.32
C ASP A 135 12.59 -14.36 5.87
N LEU A 136 13.59 -14.30 4.98
CA LEU A 136 13.42 -13.87 3.58
C LEU A 136 12.58 -14.85 2.76
N PHE A 137 12.70 -16.17 3.00
CA PHE A 137 11.91 -17.14 2.26
C PHE A 137 10.44 -17.09 2.70
N ASN A 138 10.21 -16.98 4.01
CA ASN A 138 8.86 -16.83 4.55
C ASN A 138 8.24 -15.50 4.12
N PHE A 139 9.04 -14.45 3.99
CA PHE A 139 8.64 -13.17 3.40
C PHE A 139 8.09 -13.34 1.98
N TYR A 140 8.81 -14.08 1.12
CA TYR A 140 8.35 -14.43 -0.22
C TYR A 140 7.02 -15.21 -0.19
N VAL A 141 6.89 -16.21 0.69
CA VAL A 141 5.65 -17.01 0.81
C VAL A 141 4.44 -16.11 1.12
N PHE A 142 4.57 -15.17 2.05
CA PHE A 142 3.48 -14.25 2.39
C PHE A 142 3.17 -13.24 1.29
N ILE A 143 4.18 -12.79 0.54
CA ILE A 143 3.96 -12.00 -0.67
C ILE A 143 3.08 -12.79 -1.67
N GLU A 144 3.35 -14.09 -1.87
CA GLU A 144 2.56 -14.91 -2.80
C GLU A 144 1.15 -15.17 -2.28
N ILE A 145 0.96 -15.48 -0.99
CA ILE A 145 -0.37 -15.67 -0.39
C ILE A 145 -1.22 -14.42 -0.60
N SER A 146 -0.68 -13.24 -0.29
CA SER A 146 -1.41 -11.98 -0.48
C SER A 146 -1.70 -11.69 -1.95
N SER A 147 -0.74 -11.97 -2.84
CA SER A 147 -0.85 -11.70 -4.26
C SER A 147 -1.91 -12.58 -4.92
N LEU A 148 -1.90 -13.90 -4.67
CA LEU A 148 -2.90 -14.83 -5.22
C LEU A 148 -4.32 -14.44 -4.81
N ALA A 149 -4.52 -14.08 -3.55
CA ALA A 149 -5.82 -13.61 -3.08
C ALA A 149 -6.24 -12.31 -3.76
N THR A 150 -5.33 -11.36 -3.94
CA THR A 150 -5.63 -10.08 -4.60
C THR A 150 -5.88 -10.23 -6.11
N TYR A 151 -5.21 -11.16 -6.82
CA TYR A 151 -5.48 -11.44 -8.23
C TYR A 151 -6.93 -11.89 -8.44
N VAL A 152 -7.44 -12.76 -7.56
CA VAL A 152 -8.84 -13.20 -7.62
C VAL A 152 -9.80 -12.06 -7.26
N LEU A 153 -9.49 -11.22 -6.27
CA LEU A 153 -10.33 -10.06 -5.93
C LEU A 153 -10.39 -9.06 -7.09
N VAL A 154 -9.28 -8.79 -7.73
CA VAL A 154 -9.17 -7.87 -8.88
C VAL A 154 -9.92 -8.37 -10.10
N SER A 155 -10.09 -9.68 -10.28
CA SER A 155 -10.91 -10.25 -11.36
C SER A 155 -12.41 -9.90 -11.24
N LYS A 156 -12.86 -9.38 -10.07
CA LYS A 156 -14.24 -8.99 -9.83
C LYS A 156 -14.47 -7.55 -10.31
N GLY A 157 -15.09 -7.42 -11.46
CA GLY A 157 -15.31 -6.13 -12.13
C GLY A 157 -16.08 -6.28 -13.41
N LYS A 158 -15.93 -5.32 -14.35
CA LYS A 158 -16.69 -5.26 -15.60
C LYS A 158 -16.23 -6.35 -16.58
N GLU A 159 -17.05 -7.43 -16.70
CA GLU A 159 -16.99 -8.43 -17.77
C GLU A 159 -15.59 -9.08 -17.99
N ALA A 160 -15.34 -9.54 -19.24
CA ALA A 160 -14.09 -10.15 -19.65
C ALA A 160 -12.85 -9.26 -19.44
N LYS A 161 -13.01 -7.93 -19.45
CA LYS A 161 -11.89 -6.99 -19.22
C LYS A 161 -11.28 -7.11 -17.83
N ALA A 162 -12.09 -7.41 -16.80
CA ALA A 162 -11.58 -7.62 -15.46
C ALA A 162 -10.77 -8.92 -15.35
N LEU A 163 -11.20 -9.97 -16.05
CA LEU A 163 -10.46 -11.24 -16.12
C LEU A 163 -9.11 -11.07 -16.82
N ILE A 164 -9.09 -10.36 -17.97
CA ILE A 164 -7.85 -10.06 -18.69
C ILE A 164 -6.92 -9.21 -17.84
N GLY A 165 -7.43 -8.17 -17.17
CA GLY A 165 -6.63 -7.34 -16.28
C GLY A 165 -6.07 -8.11 -15.07
N ALA A 166 -6.85 -9.05 -14.52
CA ALA A 166 -6.39 -9.92 -13.44
C ALA A 166 -5.33 -10.92 -13.93
N PHE A 167 -5.46 -11.41 -15.16
CA PHE A 167 -4.48 -12.28 -15.78
C PHE A 167 -3.14 -11.57 -16.06
N ASP A 168 -3.18 -10.33 -16.58
CA ASP A 168 -1.98 -9.51 -16.72
C ASP A 168 -1.30 -9.28 -15.34
N TYR A 169 -2.10 -9.04 -14.30
CA TYR A 169 -1.59 -8.89 -12.93
C TYR A 169 -0.99 -10.17 -12.38
N LEU A 170 -1.62 -11.32 -12.61
CA LEU A 170 -1.12 -12.63 -12.24
C LEU A 170 0.25 -12.90 -12.88
N ILE A 171 0.35 -12.79 -14.23
CA ILE A 171 1.59 -13.09 -14.95
C ILE A 171 2.73 -12.20 -14.49
N LEU A 172 2.54 -10.88 -14.50
CA LEU A 172 3.60 -9.95 -14.14
C LEU A 172 3.93 -10.00 -12.66
N GLY A 173 2.92 -10.24 -11.82
CA GLY A 173 3.11 -10.42 -10.38
C GLY A 173 3.89 -11.68 -10.03
N THR A 174 3.65 -12.82 -10.72
CA THR A 174 4.40 -14.06 -10.51
C THR A 174 5.83 -13.96 -11.06
N ILE A 175 6.05 -13.29 -12.20
CA ILE A 175 7.40 -12.98 -12.69
C ILE A 175 8.15 -12.17 -11.64
N GLY A 176 7.53 -11.12 -11.08
CA GLY A 176 8.14 -10.31 -10.01
C GLY A 176 8.51 -11.13 -8.77
N ALA A 177 7.62 -12.03 -8.35
CA ALA A 177 7.87 -12.91 -7.22
C ALA A 177 9.02 -13.90 -7.52
N THR A 178 9.07 -14.46 -8.72
CA THR A 178 10.15 -15.35 -9.12
C THR A 178 11.51 -14.64 -9.09
N LEU A 179 11.58 -13.37 -9.53
CA LEU A 179 12.81 -12.58 -9.43
C LEU A 179 13.23 -12.37 -7.97
N ILE A 180 12.27 -12.10 -7.07
CA ILE A 180 12.53 -11.98 -5.62
C ILE A 180 13.06 -13.32 -5.09
N LEU A 181 12.45 -14.47 -5.47
CA LEU A 181 12.89 -15.79 -5.04
C LEU A 181 14.32 -16.11 -5.50
N ILE A 182 14.66 -15.79 -6.75
CA ILE A 182 16.02 -15.94 -7.30
C ILE A 182 17.00 -15.10 -6.47
N SER A 183 16.63 -13.86 -6.14
CA SER A 183 17.44 -13.01 -5.27
C SER A 183 17.70 -13.64 -3.90
N ILE A 184 16.66 -14.18 -3.27
CA ILE A 184 16.77 -14.90 -1.99
C ILE A 184 17.73 -16.08 -2.10
N GLY A 185 17.67 -16.83 -3.21
CA GLY A 185 18.61 -17.92 -3.49
C GLY A 185 20.08 -17.44 -3.55
N PHE A 186 20.34 -16.28 -4.16
CA PHE A 186 21.68 -15.69 -4.17
C PHE A 186 22.11 -15.22 -2.78
N PHE A 187 21.22 -14.59 -1.98
CA PHE A 187 21.54 -14.24 -0.60
C PHE A 187 21.90 -15.46 0.22
N PHE A 188 21.11 -16.52 0.11
CA PHE A 188 21.40 -17.79 0.79
C PHE A 188 22.74 -18.40 0.34
N ALA A 189 23.05 -18.37 -0.96
CA ALA A 189 24.33 -18.86 -1.48
C ALA A 189 25.54 -18.06 -0.96
N ILE A 190 25.36 -16.76 -0.67
CA ILE A 190 26.44 -15.89 -0.17
C ILE A 190 26.62 -16.01 1.34
N THR A 191 25.52 -16.10 2.09
CA THR A 191 25.50 -15.98 3.55
C THR A 191 25.26 -17.32 4.27
N GLY A 192 24.62 -18.28 3.62
CA GLY A 192 24.16 -19.53 4.25
C GLY A 192 22.96 -19.35 5.18
N SER A 193 22.35 -18.15 5.23
CA SER A 193 21.24 -17.82 6.11
C SER A 193 20.05 -17.25 5.34
N LEU A 194 18.85 -17.43 5.89
CA LEU A 194 17.60 -16.81 5.41
C LEU A 194 17.05 -15.77 6.40
N ASN A 195 17.58 -15.74 7.63
CA ASN A 195 17.19 -14.77 8.64
C ASN A 195 17.74 -13.38 8.30
N ILE A 196 16.88 -12.36 8.27
CA ILE A 196 17.22 -10.99 7.84
C ILE A 196 18.31 -10.37 8.72
N ALA A 197 18.21 -10.53 10.04
CA ALA A 197 19.19 -9.98 10.97
C ALA A 197 20.55 -10.68 10.87
N ASP A 198 20.56 -12.00 10.70
CA ASP A 198 21.78 -12.78 10.52
C ASP A 198 22.46 -12.46 9.18
N ILE A 199 21.70 -12.33 8.10
CA ILE A 199 22.22 -11.88 6.79
C ILE A 199 22.89 -10.52 6.92
N SER A 200 22.24 -9.57 7.61
CA SER A 200 22.79 -8.22 7.82
C SER A 200 24.14 -8.31 8.55
N ASN A 201 24.20 -9.06 9.66
CA ASN A 201 25.43 -9.23 10.42
C ASN A 201 26.56 -9.87 9.58
N ILE A 202 26.26 -10.92 8.81
CA ILE A 202 27.24 -11.59 7.94
C ILE A 202 27.74 -10.64 6.86
N LEU A 203 26.85 -9.83 6.27
CA LEU A 203 27.23 -8.86 5.25
C LEU A 203 28.09 -7.73 5.82
N GLN A 204 27.78 -7.23 7.00
CA GLN A 204 28.59 -6.20 7.69
C GLN A 204 30.00 -6.70 8.00
N VAL A 205 30.12 -7.92 8.54
CA VAL A 205 31.44 -8.50 8.87
C VAL A 205 32.27 -8.77 7.62
N ASN A 206 31.66 -9.30 6.57
CA ASN A 206 32.39 -9.73 5.37
C ASN A 206 32.68 -8.59 4.37
N TYR A 207 31.86 -7.53 4.35
CA TYR A 207 31.93 -6.46 3.35
C TYR A 207 32.14 -5.07 3.94
N GLY A 208 32.12 -4.92 5.27
CA GLY A 208 32.39 -3.66 5.98
C GLY A 208 33.84 -3.18 5.84
N SER A 209 34.79 -4.08 5.53
CA SER A 209 36.18 -3.76 5.26
C SER A 209 36.54 -4.10 3.81
N SER A 210 36.53 -3.11 2.95
CA SER A 210 37.12 -3.00 1.59
C SER A 210 37.47 -4.32 0.86
N VAL A 211 36.49 -5.02 0.33
CA VAL A 211 36.74 -6.09 -0.65
C VAL A 211 36.11 -5.69 -2.00
N ALA A 212 36.63 -4.62 -2.58
CA ALA A 212 36.38 -4.29 -3.97
C ALA A 212 36.99 -5.40 -4.86
N GLY A 213 36.16 -6.09 -5.65
CA GLY A 213 36.64 -7.03 -6.69
C GLY A 213 36.44 -8.52 -6.38
N SER A 214 35.77 -8.92 -5.29
CA SER A 214 35.49 -10.33 -5.03
C SER A 214 34.28 -10.84 -5.82
N THR A 215 34.33 -12.11 -6.26
CA THR A 215 33.20 -12.79 -6.93
C THR A 215 31.91 -12.69 -6.10
N LYS A 216 32.03 -12.69 -4.78
CA LYS A 216 30.91 -12.53 -3.85
C LYS A 216 30.23 -11.16 -3.94
N LEU A 217 31.00 -10.09 -4.21
CA LEU A 217 30.43 -8.75 -4.41
C LEU A 217 29.56 -8.68 -5.67
N HIS A 218 30.00 -9.31 -6.76
CA HIS A 218 29.20 -9.37 -7.99
C HIS A 218 27.90 -10.14 -7.77
N LEU A 219 27.94 -11.28 -7.05
CA LEU A 219 26.74 -12.02 -6.70
C LEU A 219 25.78 -11.22 -5.82
N LEU A 220 26.29 -10.44 -4.87
CA LEU A 220 25.49 -9.56 -4.03
C LEU A 220 24.80 -8.47 -4.85
N ILE A 221 25.50 -7.83 -5.78
CA ILE A 221 24.90 -6.84 -6.69
C ILE A 221 23.80 -7.49 -7.54
N ILE A 222 24.05 -8.67 -8.09
CA ILE A 222 23.05 -9.43 -8.87
C ILE A 222 21.81 -9.71 -7.99
N ALA A 223 22.00 -10.19 -6.76
CA ALA A 223 20.91 -10.47 -5.82
C ALA A 223 20.05 -9.21 -5.57
N ILE A 224 20.69 -8.07 -5.32
CA ILE A 224 19.99 -6.79 -5.10
C ILE A 224 19.21 -6.35 -6.34
N VAL A 225 19.82 -6.46 -7.54
CA VAL A 225 19.15 -6.11 -8.81
C VAL A 225 17.91 -6.96 -9.03
N PHE A 226 18.01 -8.28 -8.82
CA PHE A 226 16.87 -9.19 -8.94
C PHE A 226 15.76 -8.84 -7.95
N PHE A 227 16.10 -8.58 -6.68
CA PHE A 227 15.11 -8.18 -5.67
C PHE A 227 14.39 -6.89 -6.05
N LEU A 228 15.16 -5.83 -6.35
CA LEU A 228 14.60 -4.52 -6.71
C LEU A 228 13.75 -4.60 -7.97
N THR A 229 14.20 -5.32 -9.00
CA THR A 229 13.43 -5.50 -10.24
C THR A 229 12.09 -6.20 -9.96
N GLY A 230 12.11 -7.28 -9.17
CA GLY A 230 10.91 -8.00 -8.76
C GLY A 230 9.96 -7.14 -7.93
N ALA A 231 10.49 -6.38 -6.97
CA ALA A 231 9.72 -5.47 -6.13
C ALA A 231 9.09 -4.32 -6.94
N ILE A 232 9.87 -3.68 -7.82
CA ILE A 232 9.42 -2.62 -8.73
C ILE A 232 8.29 -3.12 -9.64
N LEU A 233 8.40 -4.34 -10.15
CA LEU A 233 7.38 -4.95 -10.99
C LEU A 233 6.09 -5.20 -10.20
N LYS A 234 6.17 -5.71 -8.97
CA LYS A 234 5.01 -5.92 -8.08
C LYS A 234 4.32 -4.60 -7.67
N MET A 235 5.07 -3.53 -7.53
CA MET A 235 4.53 -2.22 -7.16
C MET A 235 3.97 -1.41 -8.33
N ALA A 236 4.04 -1.93 -9.55
CA ALA A 236 3.67 -1.21 -10.76
C ALA A 236 4.38 0.15 -10.93
N PHE A 237 5.67 0.19 -10.63
CA PHE A 237 6.48 1.39 -10.78
C PHE A 237 6.93 1.56 -12.25
N PHE A 238 7.05 2.79 -12.70
CA PHE A 238 7.51 3.04 -14.08
C PHE A 238 8.94 2.50 -14.32
N PRO A 239 9.21 1.84 -15.46
CA PRO A 239 8.36 1.64 -16.64
C PRO A 239 7.40 0.45 -16.56
N LEU A 240 7.42 -0.36 -15.52
CA LEU A 240 6.68 -1.63 -15.39
C LEU A 240 5.23 -1.45 -14.86
N HIS A 241 4.65 -0.25 -14.96
CA HIS A 241 3.34 0.11 -14.39
C HIS A 241 2.11 -0.27 -15.26
N PHE A 242 2.30 -0.72 -16.49
CA PHE A 242 1.20 -0.91 -17.45
C PHE A 242 0.13 -1.90 -17.00
N TRP A 243 0.51 -2.94 -16.27
CA TRP A 243 -0.41 -3.92 -15.76
C TRP A 243 -1.40 -3.33 -14.75
N MET A 244 -0.95 -2.42 -13.89
CA MET A 244 -1.81 -1.76 -12.90
C MET A 244 -2.91 -0.96 -13.58
N ILE A 245 -2.59 -0.22 -14.64
CA ILE A 245 -3.56 0.59 -15.35
C ILE A 245 -4.63 -0.30 -16.00
N ARG A 246 -4.25 -1.40 -16.64
CA ARG A 246 -5.18 -2.35 -17.26
C ARG A 246 -6.04 -3.05 -16.21
N SER A 247 -5.40 -3.60 -15.19
CA SER A 247 -6.02 -4.35 -14.11
C SER A 247 -6.98 -3.47 -13.30
N TYR A 248 -6.50 -2.35 -12.75
CA TYR A 248 -7.31 -1.49 -11.89
C TYR A 248 -8.42 -0.77 -12.66
N SER A 249 -8.23 -0.43 -13.94
CA SER A 249 -9.30 0.20 -14.71
C SER A 249 -10.51 -0.71 -14.95
N ALA A 250 -10.33 -2.02 -14.94
CA ALA A 250 -11.39 -3.00 -15.13
C ALA A 250 -12.02 -3.52 -13.81
N THR A 251 -11.27 -3.47 -12.69
CA THR A 251 -11.71 -3.93 -11.37
C THR A 251 -12.82 -3.05 -10.79
N ALA A 252 -13.71 -3.59 -9.97
CA ALA A 252 -14.69 -2.81 -9.22
C ALA A 252 -13.99 -1.79 -8.30
N PRO A 253 -14.31 -0.47 -8.36
CA PRO A 253 -13.57 0.57 -7.63
C PRO A 253 -13.53 0.34 -6.13
N PHE A 254 -14.59 -0.21 -5.55
CA PHE A 254 -14.62 -0.43 -4.11
C PHE A 254 -13.63 -1.48 -3.64
N ILE A 255 -13.31 -2.48 -4.46
CA ILE A 255 -12.25 -3.46 -4.18
C ILE A 255 -10.89 -2.76 -4.16
N LEU A 256 -10.68 -1.80 -5.06
CA LEU A 256 -9.46 -1.01 -5.13
C LEU A 256 -9.26 -0.10 -3.91
N THR A 257 -10.32 0.29 -3.21
CA THR A 257 -10.25 1.08 -1.97
C THR A 257 -9.31 0.41 -0.96
N TYR A 258 -9.41 -0.89 -0.78
CA TYR A 258 -8.58 -1.65 0.13
C TYR A 258 -7.21 -2.00 -0.49
N ILE A 259 -7.22 -2.60 -1.69
CA ILE A 259 -5.99 -3.12 -2.32
C ILE A 259 -5.00 -1.98 -2.62
N ALA A 260 -5.44 -0.89 -3.26
CA ALA A 260 -4.55 0.19 -3.64
C ALA A 260 -3.99 0.97 -2.44
N ALA A 261 -4.76 1.05 -1.34
CA ALA A 261 -4.33 1.72 -0.12
C ALA A 261 -3.18 0.97 0.57
N ILE A 262 -3.25 -0.36 0.63
CA ILE A 262 -2.30 -1.18 1.39
C ILE A 262 -1.14 -1.66 0.53
N SER A 263 -1.38 -2.06 -0.73
CA SER A 263 -0.34 -2.66 -1.57
C SER A 263 0.87 -1.75 -1.80
N SER A 264 0.64 -0.45 -2.00
CA SER A 264 1.74 0.52 -2.18
C SER A 264 2.55 0.74 -0.90
N LEU A 265 1.88 0.79 0.26
CA LEU A 265 2.53 0.92 1.56
C LEU A 265 3.42 -0.30 1.83
N LEU A 266 2.88 -1.51 1.63
CA LEU A 266 3.63 -2.74 1.83
C LEU A 266 4.77 -2.92 0.85
N GLY A 267 4.57 -2.54 -0.42
CA GLY A 267 5.63 -2.62 -1.40
C GLY A 267 6.82 -1.71 -1.06
N ILE A 268 6.58 -0.49 -0.60
CA ILE A 268 7.64 0.41 -0.12
C ILE A 268 8.28 -0.13 1.15
N TYR A 269 7.48 -0.63 2.12
CA TYR A 269 8.00 -1.28 3.32
C TYR A 269 8.94 -2.44 2.96
N MET A 270 8.54 -3.28 1.99
CA MET A 270 9.35 -4.40 1.51
C MET A 270 10.73 -3.94 1.02
N ILE A 271 10.79 -2.93 0.15
CA ILE A 271 12.06 -2.40 -0.36
C ILE A 271 12.86 -1.77 0.78
N MET A 272 12.20 -1.06 1.69
CA MET A 272 12.84 -0.41 2.82
C MET A 272 13.43 -1.42 3.79
N ARG A 273 12.67 -2.48 4.15
CA ARG A 273 13.16 -3.58 5.01
C ARG A 273 14.38 -4.27 4.39
N PHE A 274 14.32 -4.50 3.08
CA PHE A 274 15.40 -5.12 2.36
C PHE A 274 16.65 -4.21 2.26
N LEU A 275 16.51 -2.98 1.81
CA LEU A 275 17.67 -2.10 1.59
C LEU A 275 18.31 -1.63 2.90
N TYR A 276 17.49 -1.27 3.91
CA TYR A 276 17.99 -0.63 5.11
C TYR A 276 18.32 -1.60 6.25
N PHE A 277 17.66 -2.76 6.30
CA PHE A 277 17.85 -3.71 7.39
C PHE A 277 18.58 -4.99 6.96
N THR A 278 18.57 -5.33 5.66
CA THR A 278 19.26 -6.52 5.19
C THR A 278 20.66 -6.18 4.64
N ILE A 279 20.79 -5.06 3.93
CA ILE A 279 22.03 -4.76 3.21
C ILE A 279 22.92 -3.77 3.95
N GLU A 280 22.38 -2.78 4.64
CA GLU A 280 23.03 -1.74 5.46
C GLU A 280 24.43 -1.24 4.97
N VAL A 281 24.77 -1.52 3.71
CA VAL A 281 26.10 -1.32 3.15
C VAL A 281 26.15 0.01 2.41
N ASN A 282 26.75 1.02 3.05
CA ASN A 282 26.95 2.36 2.50
C ASN A 282 27.63 2.39 1.11
N LEU A 283 28.47 1.41 0.80
CA LEU A 283 29.23 1.33 -0.46
C LEU A 283 28.37 0.98 -1.68
N ILE A 284 27.28 0.19 -1.49
CA ILE A 284 26.39 -0.26 -2.57
C ILE A 284 25.20 0.69 -2.73
N TYR A 285 24.90 1.48 -1.69
CA TYR A 285 23.74 2.37 -1.67
C TYR A 285 23.77 3.46 -2.76
N ILE A 286 24.92 4.07 -3.02
CA ILE A 286 25.04 5.22 -3.93
C ILE A 286 24.53 4.92 -5.35
N PRO A 287 24.96 3.84 -6.05
CA PRO A 287 24.45 3.52 -7.38
C PRO A 287 22.93 3.25 -7.39
N PHE A 288 22.43 2.54 -6.36
CA PHE A 288 21.01 2.25 -6.26
C PHE A 288 20.17 3.47 -5.96
N SER A 289 20.64 4.41 -5.14
CA SER A 289 19.94 5.66 -4.87
C SER A 289 19.79 6.49 -6.15
N LEU A 290 20.81 6.56 -6.99
CA LEU A 290 20.74 7.25 -8.30
C LEU A 290 19.72 6.57 -9.22
N MET A 291 19.72 5.23 -9.30
CA MET A 291 18.76 4.48 -10.10
C MET A 291 17.33 4.72 -9.62
N LEU A 292 17.06 4.59 -8.32
CA LEU A 292 15.75 4.84 -7.72
C LEU A 292 15.27 6.28 -7.97
N ARG A 293 16.19 7.26 -7.89
CA ARG A 293 15.91 8.67 -8.15
C ARG A 293 15.56 8.92 -9.62
N ALA A 294 16.34 8.39 -10.56
CA ALA A 294 16.04 8.51 -11.98
C ALA A 294 14.67 7.92 -12.34
N MET A 295 14.35 6.75 -11.78
CA MET A 295 13.05 6.12 -11.98
C MET A 295 11.92 6.91 -11.31
N ALA A 296 12.14 7.50 -10.14
CA ALA A 296 11.18 8.37 -9.47
C ALA A 296 10.84 9.60 -10.32
N ILE A 297 11.86 10.28 -10.85
CA ILE A 297 11.71 11.44 -11.74
C ILE A 297 10.88 11.09 -12.96
N THR A 298 11.21 10.01 -13.65
CA THR A 298 10.46 9.57 -14.86
C THR A 298 9.01 9.24 -14.51
N THR A 299 8.75 8.59 -13.37
CA THR A 299 7.39 8.31 -12.89
C THR A 299 6.61 9.59 -12.61
N LEU A 300 7.22 10.56 -11.91
CA LEU A 300 6.61 11.84 -11.58
C LEU A 300 6.18 12.60 -12.84
N ILE A 301 7.04 12.69 -13.85
CA ILE A 301 6.75 13.38 -15.10
C ILE A 301 5.65 12.67 -15.87
N ILE A 302 5.80 11.37 -16.12
CA ILE A 302 4.91 10.62 -17.01
C ILE A 302 3.53 10.45 -16.38
N CYS A 303 3.45 10.02 -15.12
CA CYS A 303 2.16 9.77 -14.48
C CYS A 303 1.36 11.06 -14.25
N SER A 304 2.01 12.18 -13.89
CA SER A 304 1.33 13.47 -13.75
C SER A 304 0.76 13.97 -15.07
N TYR A 305 1.53 13.86 -16.15
CA TYR A 305 1.07 14.21 -17.51
C TYR A 305 -0.09 13.33 -17.99
N LEU A 306 0.00 12.00 -17.81
CA LEU A 306 -1.04 11.06 -18.22
C LEU A 306 -2.33 11.23 -17.40
N ALA A 307 -2.22 11.55 -16.12
CA ALA A 307 -3.36 11.90 -15.28
C ALA A 307 -4.10 13.14 -15.82
N LEU A 308 -3.36 14.20 -16.15
CA LEU A 308 -3.92 15.43 -16.69
C LEU A 308 -4.58 15.23 -18.07
N LYS A 309 -3.96 14.44 -18.95
CA LYS A 309 -4.46 14.14 -20.30
C LYS A 309 -5.70 13.23 -20.28
N SER A 310 -5.86 12.38 -19.28
CA SER A 310 -6.95 11.41 -19.22
C SER A 310 -8.32 12.09 -19.10
N LYS A 311 -9.32 11.54 -19.79
CA LYS A 311 -10.74 11.94 -19.71
C LYS A 311 -11.56 10.98 -18.82
N ASN A 312 -11.03 9.81 -18.52
CA ASN A 312 -11.68 8.82 -17.66
C ASN A 312 -11.23 9.02 -16.21
N ILE A 313 -12.19 9.19 -15.29
CA ILE A 313 -11.95 9.50 -13.87
C ILE A 313 -11.16 8.41 -13.20
N LYS A 314 -11.51 7.16 -13.46
CA LYS A 314 -10.84 6.00 -12.88
C LYS A 314 -9.36 5.97 -13.27
N LYS A 315 -9.05 6.25 -14.54
CA LYS A 315 -7.66 6.35 -15.01
C LYS A 315 -6.92 7.53 -14.36
N ILE A 316 -7.59 8.67 -14.16
CA ILE A 316 -6.98 9.81 -13.46
C ILE A 316 -6.56 9.39 -12.05
N ILE A 317 -7.44 8.73 -11.30
CA ILE A 317 -7.16 8.26 -9.94
C ILE A 317 -6.04 7.21 -9.95
N ILE A 318 -6.02 6.27 -10.91
CA ILE A 318 -4.96 5.26 -11.02
C ILE A 318 -3.60 5.92 -11.32
N TYR A 319 -3.53 6.89 -12.24
CA TYR A 319 -2.30 7.62 -12.49
C TYR A 319 -1.87 8.47 -11.29
N SER A 320 -2.81 9.02 -10.51
CA SER A 320 -2.48 9.70 -9.27
C SER A 320 -1.89 8.77 -8.23
N THR A 321 -2.35 7.50 -8.14
CA THR A 321 -1.72 6.51 -7.26
C THR A 321 -0.30 6.16 -7.70
N ALA A 322 -0.04 6.01 -8.99
CA ALA A 322 1.30 5.80 -9.53
C ALA A 322 2.23 7.00 -9.27
N LEU A 323 1.70 8.23 -9.38
CA LEU A 323 2.43 9.44 -9.06
C LEU A 323 2.91 9.45 -7.59
N GLN A 324 2.07 9.05 -6.64
CA GLN A 324 2.44 8.99 -5.22
C GLN A 324 3.52 7.93 -4.94
N ILE A 325 3.49 6.82 -5.66
CA ILE A 325 4.60 5.85 -5.61
C ILE A 325 5.91 6.50 -6.09
N GLY A 326 5.86 7.37 -7.10
CA GLY A 326 7.02 8.17 -7.55
C GLY A 326 7.60 9.05 -6.44
N TYR A 327 6.77 9.77 -5.68
CA TYR A 327 7.22 10.53 -4.51
C TYR A 327 7.85 9.63 -3.44
N ALA A 328 7.25 8.47 -3.17
CA ALA A 328 7.77 7.53 -2.20
C ALA A 328 9.16 6.98 -2.60
N PHE A 329 9.38 6.65 -3.88
CA PHE A 329 10.69 6.22 -4.37
C PHE A 329 11.74 7.34 -4.34
N LEU A 330 11.33 8.58 -4.58
CA LEU A 330 12.23 9.73 -4.43
C LEU A 330 12.70 9.84 -2.98
N LEU A 331 11.80 9.77 -2.01
CA LEU A 331 12.16 9.80 -0.59
C LEU A 331 12.99 8.58 -0.18
N LEU A 332 12.67 7.39 -0.70
CA LEU A 332 13.45 6.17 -0.46
C LEU A 332 14.89 6.30 -0.95
N SER A 333 15.14 7.10 -2.00
CA SER A 333 16.49 7.36 -2.53
C SER A 333 17.31 8.33 -1.68
N ILE A 334 16.71 8.95 -0.65
CA ILE A 334 17.34 9.94 0.23
C ILE A 334 17.35 9.39 1.65
N TRP A 335 18.54 8.97 2.15
CA TRP A 335 18.67 8.28 3.43
C TRP A 335 18.01 8.97 4.64
N PRO A 336 18.13 10.29 4.83
CA PRO A 336 17.52 10.97 5.99
C PRO A 336 15.99 11.08 5.93
N ALA A 337 15.35 10.65 4.84
CA ALA A 337 13.93 10.89 4.58
C ALA A 337 12.98 9.82 5.15
N LYS A 338 13.45 8.85 5.94
CA LYS A 338 12.65 7.70 6.42
C LYS A 338 11.34 8.11 7.10
N ALA A 339 11.39 9.03 8.04
CA ALA A 339 10.20 9.50 8.76
C ALA A 339 9.19 10.18 7.83
N LEU A 340 9.69 11.02 6.91
CA LEU A 340 8.86 11.70 5.91
C LEU A 340 8.23 10.72 4.92
N LEU A 341 8.96 9.66 4.55
CA LEU A 341 8.44 8.58 3.72
C LEU A 341 7.24 7.88 4.37
N PHE A 342 7.33 7.53 5.66
CA PHE A 342 6.20 6.91 6.37
C PHE A 342 4.99 7.82 6.46
N GLN A 343 5.19 9.11 6.77
CA GLN A 343 4.10 10.09 6.79
C GLN A 343 3.42 10.17 5.42
N LEU A 344 4.21 10.23 4.33
CA LEU A 344 3.68 10.21 2.97
C LEU A 344 2.83 8.97 2.72
N LEU A 345 3.31 7.78 3.08
CA LEU A 345 2.62 6.51 2.81
C LEU A 345 1.27 6.40 3.54
N ILE A 346 1.22 6.81 4.81
CA ILE A 346 -0.03 6.79 5.59
C ILE A 346 -1.05 7.75 4.98
N ILE A 347 -0.66 8.99 4.70
CA ILE A 347 -1.56 10.00 4.16
C ILE A 347 -1.99 9.66 2.72
N ASP A 348 -1.08 9.14 1.91
CA ASP A 348 -1.42 8.64 0.57
C ASP A 348 -2.43 7.49 0.62
N SER A 349 -2.26 6.56 1.56
CA SER A 349 -3.21 5.47 1.76
C SER A 349 -4.61 5.99 2.12
N VAL A 350 -4.72 6.98 3.03
CA VAL A 350 -6.01 7.63 3.37
C VAL A 350 -6.61 8.33 2.14
N ASN A 351 -5.81 9.06 1.36
CA ASN A 351 -6.25 9.68 0.11
C ASN A 351 -6.80 8.65 -0.90
N LYS A 352 -6.12 7.52 -1.07
CA LYS A 352 -6.57 6.43 -1.94
C LYS A 352 -7.91 5.85 -1.48
N ILE A 353 -8.07 5.61 -0.18
CA ILE A 353 -9.35 5.16 0.39
C ILE A 353 -10.45 6.16 0.01
N GLY A 354 -10.22 7.46 0.18
CA GLY A 354 -11.17 8.51 -0.18
C GLY A 354 -11.53 8.53 -1.66
N LEU A 355 -10.52 8.57 -2.53
CA LEU A 355 -10.70 8.67 -3.97
C LEU A 355 -11.42 7.43 -4.56
N PHE A 356 -11.02 6.21 -4.15
CA PHE A 356 -11.67 5.00 -4.64
C PHE A 356 -13.07 4.78 -4.05
N THR A 357 -13.34 5.22 -2.81
CA THR A 357 -14.69 5.25 -2.24
C THR A 357 -15.58 6.22 -3.00
N LEU A 358 -15.09 7.43 -3.29
CA LEU A 358 -15.79 8.41 -4.13
C LEU A 358 -16.09 7.83 -5.51
N LEU A 359 -15.09 7.18 -6.13
CA LEU A 359 -15.24 6.54 -7.43
C LEU A 359 -16.29 5.41 -7.40
N ALA A 360 -16.33 4.61 -6.33
CA ALA A 360 -17.33 3.55 -6.15
C ALA A 360 -18.76 4.11 -6.05
N HIS A 361 -18.93 5.24 -5.36
CA HIS A 361 -20.21 5.95 -5.35
C HIS A 361 -20.62 6.43 -6.74
N ILE A 362 -19.70 7.00 -7.50
CA ILE A 362 -19.96 7.47 -8.89
C ILE A 362 -20.30 6.27 -9.81
N GLU A 363 -19.54 5.17 -9.76
CA GLU A 363 -19.78 4.00 -10.61
C GLU A 363 -21.12 3.30 -10.32
N ASN A 364 -21.58 3.33 -9.10
CA ASN A 364 -22.91 2.80 -8.76
C ASN A 364 -24.05 3.63 -9.39
N LYS A 365 -23.77 4.84 -9.82
CA LYS A 365 -24.73 5.78 -10.40
C LYS A 365 -24.66 5.86 -11.91
N THR A 366 -23.46 5.70 -12.47
CA THR A 366 -23.23 5.85 -13.90
C THR A 366 -22.50 4.62 -14.44
N ASN A 367 -22.96 4.10 -15.55
CA ASN A 367 -22.25 3.00 -16.23
C ASN A 367 -20.97 3.50 -16.95
N ASN A 368 -20.83 4.79 -17.17
CA ASN A 368 -19.69 5.41 -17.82
C ASN A 368 -18.95 6.35 -16.85
N LEU A 369 -17.63 6.16 -16.73
CA LEU A 369 -16.76 6.93 -15.82
C LEU A 369 -16.00 8.05 -16.54
N ASP A 370 -16.53 8.55 -17.65
CA ASP A 370 -15.97 9.73 -18.30
C ASP A 370 -16.36 11.01 -17.55
N ILE A 371 -15.48 12.01 -17.59
CA ILE A 371 -15.69 13.32 -16.91
C ILE A 371 -17.02 13.97 -17.35
N TYR A 372 -17.46 13.72 -18.59
CA TYR A 372 -18.72 14.27 -19.09
C TYR A 372 -19.96 13.58 -18.51
N SER A 373 -19.90 12.30 -18.19
CA SER A 373 -21.03 11.55 -17.63
C SER A 373 -21.33 11.90 -16.17
N ILE A 374 -20.34 12.38 -15.42
CA ILE A 374 -20.56 12.88 -14.05
C ILE A 374 -21.44 14.13 -14.03
N LYS A 375 -21.41 14.94 -15.08
CA LYS A 375 -22.22 16.16 -15.20
C LYS A 375 -23.73 15.89 -15.13
N GLN A 376 -24.14 14.64 -15.30
CA GLN A 376 -25.55 14.22 -15.30
C GLN A 376 -26.02 13.72 -13.92
N ILE A 377 -25.15 13.68 -12.91
CA ILE A 377 -25.50 13.15 -11.58
C ILE A 377 -26.10 14.28 -10.73
N LYS A 378 -27.40 14.15 -10.43
CA LYS A 378 -28.05 14.98 -9.43
C LYS A 378 -27.83 14.35 -8.05
N ASP A 379 -27.02 15.00 -7.23
CA ASP A 379 -26.62 14.50 -5.93
C ASP A 379 -27.09 15.35 -4.77
N SER A 380 -27.13 14.73 -3.58
CA SER A 380 -27.38 15.46 -2.32
C SER A 380 -26.28 16.51 -2.10
N PRO A 381 -26.60 17.66 -1.50
CA PRO A 381 -25.60 18.69 -1.16
C PRO A 381 -24.47 18.11 -0.31
N TRP A 382 -24.77 17.19 0.59
CA TRP A 382 -23.80 16.53 1.46
C TRP A 382 -22.79 15.69 0.67
N PHE A 383 -23.23 14.96 -0.37
CA PHE A 383 -22.30 14.22 -1.23
C PHE A 383 -21.34 15.18 -1.94
N LYS A 384 -21.84 16.28 -2.48
CA LYS A 384 -21.00 17.28 -3.14
C LYS A 384 -19.96 17.86 -2.19
N ILE A 385 -20.35 18.18 -0.94
CA ILE A 385 -19.43 18.71 0.07
C ILE A 385 -18.35 17.68 0.42
N LEU A 386 -18.73 16.42 0.72
CA LEU A 386 -17.77 15.38 1.06
C LEU A 386 -16.86 15.03 -0.10
N ALA A 387 -17.38 14.99 -1.33
CA ALA A 387 -16.58 14.80 -2.54
C ALA A 387 -15.59 15.96 -2.76
N ALA A 388 -16.01 17.20 -2.51
CA ALA A 388 -15.11 18.35 -2.57
C ALA A 388 -13.97 18.23 -1.57
N LEU A 389 -14.30 17.92 -0.32
CA LEU A 389 -13.29 17.77 0.74
C LEU A 389 -12.30 16.63 0.42
N THR A 390 -12.78 15.48 -0.04
CA THR A 390 -11.86 14.37 -0.44
C THR A 390 -10.94 14.78 -1.59
N LEU A 391 -11.44 15.54 -2.58
CA LEU A 391 -10.62 16.04 -3.68
C LEU A 391 -9.64 17.13 -3.23
N LEU A 392 -10.03 18.00 -2.29
CA LEU A 392 -9.16 19.02 -1.70
C LEU A 392 -7.97 18.39 -0.95
N PHE A 393 -8.24 17.40 -0.10
CA PHE A 393 -7.19 16.69 0.64
C PHE A 393 -6.22 15.97 -0.31
N SER A 394 -6.74 15.30 -1.33
CA SER A 394 -5.91 14.58 -2.30
C SER A 394 -5.17 15.50 -3.29
N ALA A 395 -5.70 16.70 -3.57
CA ALA A 395 -5.07 17.71 -4.43
C ALA A 395 -3.84 18.36 -3.81
N SER A 396 -3.59 18.13 -2.51
CA SER A 396 -2.48 18.78 -1.77
C SER A 396 -2.58 20.31 -1.78
N LEU A 397 -3.77 20.85 -1.56
CA LEU A 397 -3.98 22.29 -1.42
C LEU A 397 -3.54 22.77 -0.03
N PRO A 398 -3.24 24.07 0.15
CA PRO A 398 -2.95 24.63 1.47
C PRO A 398 -3.98 24.19 2.52
N LEU A 399 -3.56 24.00 3.76
CA LEU A 399 -4.35 23.47 4.87
C LEU A 399 -4.68 21.96 4.78
N THR A 400 -3.95 21.19 3.96
CA THR A 400 -4.08 19.74 3.94
C THR A 400 -2.78 19.08 4.43
N SER A 401 -2.90 17.89 5.04
CA SER A 401 -1.74 17.10 5.51
C SER A 401 -0.77 16.75 4.37
N MET A 402 -1.28 16.46 3.17
CA MET A 402 -0.45 16.19 2.00
C MET A 402 0.33 17.43 1.53
N PHE A 403 -0.23 18.64 1.69
CA PHE A 403 0.49 19.89 1.40
C PHE A 403 1.69 20.07 2.32
N ILE A 404 1.51 19.84 3.63
CA ILE A 404 2.59 19.94 4.62
C ILE A 404 3.73 18.98 4.27
N ILE A 405 3.40 17.73 3.89
CA ILE A 405 4.41 16.76 3.46
C ILE A 405 5.17 17.25 2.22
N LYS A 406 4.47 17.81 1.22
CA LYS A 406 5.14 18.32 0.02
C LYS A 406 6.09 19.48 0.32
N ILE A 407 5.73 20.39 1.24
CA ILE A 407 6.64 21.44 1.69
C ILE A 407 7.89 20.84 2.33
N LYS A 408 7.74 19.83 3.20
CA LYS A 408 8.89 19.13 3.80
C LYS A 408 9.75 18.42 2.75
N ILE A 409 9.13 17.86 1.69
CA ILE A 409 9.88 17.29 0.55
C ILE A 409 10.68 18.38 -0.17
N PHE A 410 10.10 19.56 -0.39
CA PHE A 410 10.79 20.70 -1.02
C PHE A 410 12.00 21.15 -0.18
N GLU A 411 11.79 21.32 1.12
CA GLU A 411 12.88 21.68 2.07
C GLU A 411 14.01 20.65 2.03
N LEU A 412 13.68 19.35 2.08
CA LEU A 412 14.66 18.28 2.02
C LEU A 412 15.47 18.31 0.72
N LEU A 413 14.82 18.50 -0.42
CA LEU A 413 15.49 18.53 -1.73
C LEU A 413 16.44 19.73 -1.85
N ILE A 414 16.07 20.89 -1.31
CA ILE A 414 16.92 22.07 -1.26
C ILE A 414 18.12 21.83 -0.34
N GLN A 415 17.91 21.28 0.85
CA GLN A 415 18.96 20.95 1.81
C GLN A 415 19.99 19.94 1.23
N GLN A 416 19.52 19.00 0.43
CA GLN A 416 20.36 17.99 -0.24
C GLN A 416 20.95 18.50 -1.57
N SER A 417 20.75 19.78 -1.93
CA SER A 417 21.22 20.39 -3.20
C SER A 417 20.70 19.67 -4.46
N LEU A 418 19.52 19.07 -4.41
CA LEU A 418 18.87 18.32 -5.48
C LEU A 418 17.93 19.23 -6.28
N LEU A 419 18.47 20.23 -6.97
CA LEU A 419 17.68 21.27 -7.65
C LEU A 419 16.86 20.74 -8.83
N LEU A 420 17.37 19.78 -9.59
CA LEU A 420 16.64 19.19 -10.73
C LEU A 420 15.41 18.44 -10.23
N GLU A 421 15.57 17.62 -9.20
CA GLU A 421 14.48 16.88 -8.56
C GLU A 421 13.44 17.84 -7.95
N PHE A 422 13.89 18.91 -7.33
CA PHE A 422 13.01 19.95 -6.78
C PHE A 422 12.11 20.56 -7.88
N ILE A 423 12.68 20.98 -9.02
CA ILE A 423 11.91 21.56 -10.13
C ILE A 423 10.87 20.55 -10.64
N ILE A 424 11.26 19.28 -10.81
CA ILE A 424 10.36 18.24 -11.30
C ILE A 424 9.22 17.97 -10.31
N VAL A 425 9.52 17.91 -9.01
CA VAL A 425 8.53 17.70 -7.95
C VAL A 425 7.54 18.87 -7.89
N VAL A 426 7.99 20.11 -8.08
CA VAL A 426 7.12 21.29 -8.19
C VAL A 426 6.18 21.16 -9.39
N ILE A 427 6.70 20.85 -10.58
CA ILE A 427 5.90 20.68 -11.81
C ILE A 427 4.87 19.55 -11.62
N ALA A 428 5.28 18.39 -11.10
CA ALA A 428 4.40 17.27 -10.85
C ALA A 428 3.29 17.62 -9.81
N SER A 429 3.62 18.45 -8.81
CA SER A 429 2.65 18.94 -7.82
C SER A 429 1.63 19.88 -8.45
N VAL A 430 2.03 20.77 -9.34
CA VAL A 430 1.13 21.65 -10.09
C VAL A 430 0.19 20.82 -10.98
N PHE A 431 0.71 19.84 -11.72
CA PHE A 431 -0.13 18.92 -12.51
C PHE A 431 -1.10 18.13 -11.60
N GLY A 432 -0.64 17.77 -10.39
CA GLY A 432 -1.47 17.15 -9.35
C GLY A 432 -2.69 18.00 -9.00
N ILE A 433 -2.50 19.27 -8.74
CA ILE A 433 -3.58 20.22 -8.46
C ILE A 433 -4.51 20.34 -9.68
N LEU A 434 -3.96 20.50 -10.88
CA LEU A 434 -4.73 20.70 -12.09
C LEU A 434 -5.69 19.53 -12.42
N TYR A 435 -5.25 18.28 -12.33
CA TYR A 435 -6.15 17.16 -12.60
C TYR A 435 -7.21 16.94 -11.49
N HIS A 436 -6.92 17.26 -10.23
CA HIS A 436 -7.93 17.25 -9.18
C HIS A 436 -8.95 18.38 -9.35
N LEU A 437 -8.51 19.57 -9.74
CA LEU A 437 -9.41 20.67 -10.09
C LEU A 437 -10.30 20.32 -11.30
N LYS A 438 -9.75 19.58 -12.29
CA LYS A 438 -10.51 19.06 -13.43
C LYS A 438 -11.62 18.10 -12.95
N LEU A 439 -11.35 17.23 -11.98
CA LEU A 439 -12.35 16.36 -11.36
C LEU A 439 -13.39 17.16 -10.56
N ALA A 440 -12.95 18.12 -9.74
CA ALA A 440 -13.82 18.98 -8.96
C ALA A 440 -14.75 19.78 -9.90
N LYS A 441 -14.20 20.37 -10.97
CA LYS A 441 -15.01 21.10 -11.96
C LYS A 441 -16.09 20.21 -12.59
N ALA A 442 -15.79 18.95 -12.87
CA ALA A 442 -16.76 18.01 -13.41
C ALA A 442 -17.90 17.70 -12.44
N LEU A 443 -17.63 17.67 -11.12
CA LEU A 443 -18.63 17.39 -10.08
C LEU A 443 -19.51 18.60 -9.76
N PHE A 444 -18.94 19.82 -9.77
CA PHE A 444 -19.64 21.02 -9.26
C PHE A 444 -20.31 21.86 -10.35
N PHE A 445 -19.70 21.99 -11.51
CA PHE A 445 -20.15 22.89 -12.60
C PHE A 445 -20.87 22.15 -13.71
N ALA A 446 -21.53 21.05 -13.39
CA ALA A 446 -22.38 20.35 -14.34
C ALA A 446 -23.64 21.18 -14.65
N LYS A 447 -23.95 21.41 -15.93
CA LYS A 447 -25.27 21.87 -16.33
C LYS A 447 -26.26 20.73 -16.12
N GLU A 448 -27.36 21.00 -15.41
CA GLU A 448 -28.44 20.04 -15.19
C GLU A 448 -29.12 19.75 -16.53
N GLU A 449 -28.79 18.64 -17.18
CA GLU A 449 -29.64 18.04 -18.20
C GLU A 449 -30.61 17.08 -17.51
N ASN A 450 -31.88 17.14 -17.90
CA ASN A 450 -33.05 16.47 -17.33
C ASN A 450 -32.88 14.96 -17.17
N GLY A 451 -32.34 14.52 -16.07
CA GLY A 451 -32.21 13.11 -15.71
C GLY A 451 -32.08 12.95 -14.19
N VAL A 452 -33.21 12.77 -13.51
CA VAL A 452 -33.24 12.59 -12.06
C VAL A 452 -32.87 11.15 -11.72
N ILE A 453 -31.64 10.91 -11.29
CA ILE A 453 -31.31 9.71 -10.53
C ILE A 453 -31.14 10.16 -9.09
N GLN A 454 -32.20 10.04 -8.30
CA GLN A 454 -32.11 10.14 -6.83
C GLN A 454 -31.36 8.92 -6.31
N ILE A 455 -30.41 9.15 -5.43
CA ILE A 455 -29.65 8.07 -4.82
C ILE A 455 -29.59 8.23 -3.33
N ASP A 456 -30.11 7.20 -2.72
CA ASP A 456 -29.95 6.90 -1.31
C ASP A 456 -28.55 6.30 -1.12
N THR A 457 -27.54 7.15 -0.97
CA THR A 457 -26.18 6.73 -0.70
C THR A 457 -25.87 6.97 0.76
N ASN A 458 -25.52 5.91 1.46
CA ASN A 458 -24.95 6.03 2.79
C ASN A 458 -23.58 6.72 2.69
N LEU A 459 -23.53 8.00 3.01
CA LEU A 459 -22.34 8.84 2.95
C LEU A 459 -21.39 8.63 4.14
N LEU A 460 -21.71 7.70 5.05
CA LEU A 460 -20.96 7.42 6.27
C LEU A 460 -19.49 7.14 5.98
N GLY A 461 -19.19 6.37 4.92
CA GLY A 461 -17.83 6.06 4.53
C GLY A 461 -17.04 7.31 4.11
N LEU A 462 -17.62 8.19 3.29
CA LEU A 462 -16.98 9.46 2.89
C LEU A 462 -16.82 10.41 4.08
N PHE A 463 -17.84 10.52 4.94
CA PHE A 463 -17.77 11.34 6.14
C PHE A 463 -16.63 10.87 7.05
N ALA A 464 -16.54 9.57 7.32
CA ALA A 464 -15.49 9.01 8.16
C ALA A 464 -14.07 9.23 7.55
N ILE A 465 -13.92 9.18 6.21
CA ILE A 465 -12.65 9.50 5.56
C ILE A 465 -12.26 10.97 5.76
N VAL A 466 -13.23 11.88 5.61
CA VAL A 466 -12.98 13.31 5.84
C VAL A 466 -12.59 13.58 7.30
N THR A 467 -13.23 12.90 8.26
CA THR A 467 -12.83 13.02 9.68
C THR A 467 -11.42 12.49 9.94
N VAL A 468 -11.01 11.37 9.29
CA VAL A 468 -9.63 10.86 9.37
C VAL A 468 -8.65 11.88 8.78
N HIS A 469 -8.96 12.53 7.67
CA HIS A 469 -8.09 13.59 7.12
C HIS A 469 -7.94 14.78 8.06
N ILE A 470 -9.02 15.21 8.69
CA ILE A 470 -8.96 16.29 9.68
C ILE A 470 -8.11 15.87 10.88
N PHE A 471 -8.31 14.63 11.36
CA PHE A 471 -7.49 14.08 12.45
C PHE A 471 -6.01 14.02 12.08
N THR A 472 -5.65 13.48 10.90
CA THR A 472 -4.26 13.44 10.43
C THR A 472 -3.65 14.82 10.28
N LEU A 473 -4.43 15.84 9.95
CA LEU A 473 -3.96 17.22 9.88
C LEU A 473 -3.65 17.79 11.26
N LEU A 474 -4.56 17.60 12.22
CA LEU A 474 -4.43 18.12 13.58
C LEU A 474 -3.26 17.47 14.35
N TYR A 475 -3.07 16.17 14.18
CA TYR A 475 -2.05 15.38 14.87
C TYR A 475 -0.82 15.10 14.01
N MET A 476 -0.58 15.93 12.99
CA MET A 476 0.53 15.73 12.06
C MET A 476 1.90 15.80 12.75
N HIS A 477 2.01 16.66 13.77
CA HIS A 477 3.25 16.85 14.53
C HIS A 477 3.54 15.62 15.41
N GLU A 478 2.56 15.16 16.17
CA GLU A 478 2.67 13.99 17.05
C GLU A 478 2.93 12.70 16.24
N ILE A 479 2.27 12.55 15.09
CA ILE A 479 2.53 11.44 14.17
C ILE A 479 3.98 11.51 13.67
N ALA A 480 4.47 12.72 13.35
CA ALA A 480 5.84 12.92 12.90
C ALA A 480 6.87 12.61 13.99
N GLU A 481 6.62 13.07 15.22
CA GLU A 481 7.50 12.80 16.37
C GLU A 481 7.51 11.32 16.73
N MET A 482 6.34 10.67 16.76
CA MET A 482 6.24 9.24 17.06
C MET A 482 7.02 8.40 16.03
N ILE A 483 6.89 8.70 14.73
CA ILE A 483 7.63 8.01 13.67
C ILE A 483 9.13 8.38 13.73
N GLY A 484 9.47 9.64 13.96
CA GLY A 484 10.85 10.12 14.08
C GLY A 484 11.59 9.50 15.26
N TYR A 485 10.95 9.41 16.43
CA TYR A 485 11.47 8.74 17.61
C TYR A 485 11.74 7.25 17.35
N HIS A 486 10.79 6.57 16.70
CA HIS A 486 10.95 5.15 16.38
C HIS A 486 12.01 4.88 15.30
N THR A 487 12.20 5.78 14.35
CA THR A 487 13.24 5.62 13.31
C THR A 487 14.64 5.96 13.81
N SER A 488 14.79 6.81 14.85
CA SER A 488 16.09 7.12 15.47
C SER A 488 16.59 6.01 16.39
N MET A 489 15.70 5.27 17.05
CA MET A 489 16.07 4.15 17.93
C MET A 489 16.59 2.90 17.19
N THR A 490 16.40 2.80 15.87
CA THR A 490 16.92 1.66 15.08
C THR A 490 18.38 1.84 14.63
N ILE A 491 19.07 2.89 15.09
CA ILE A 491 20.45 3.24 14.73
C ILE A 491 21.41 3.14 15.93
N GLY A 492 20.92 2.67 17.11
CA GLY A 492 21.71 2.47 18.31
C GLY A 492 22.18 1.03 18.49
#